data_da4756e1a8ba45d7ec314cadab528ab4
#
_entry.id   da4756e1a8ba45d7ec314cadab528ab4
#
_cell.length_a   1.000
_cell.length_b   1.000
_cell.length_c   1.000
_cell.angle_alpha   90.00
_cell.angle_beta   90.00
_cell.angle_gamma   90.00
#
_symmetry.space_group_name_H-M   'P 1'
#
loop_
_entity.id
_entity.type
_entity.pdbx_description
1 polymer ?
#
loop_
_entity_poly.entity_id
_entity_poly.type
_entity_poly.pdbx_seq_one_letter_code
_entity_poly.pdbx_strand_id
1 'polypeptide(L)'
;MTAARCAICGNDELVEKHGTFVFAWPPGFAEAASQFADATWSKCPRCDEQVLPPELIARIEAERYRLEGLLSPTEVHEARTRVGLSQLEMARLLGVGDKTYTRWELGLSAQTKSMDNLIRLADQHPEVLLEIEARRNPQRRHEVATYVGNLHVTKATAAPALAAHGGELDAETAARVRERLRELAGKA
;
A
#
# COMPACT_ATOMS: atom_id res chain seq x y z
N MET A 1 -11.03 1.09 -33.63
CA MET A 1 -11.15 1.99 -32.46
C MET A 1 -12.65 2.18 -32.23
N THR A 2 -13.23 1.53 -31.25
CA THR A 2 -14.66 1.70 -30.90
C THR A 2 -14.81 3.08 -30.29
N ALA A 3 -15.65 3.93 -30.91
CA ALA A 3 -15.97 5.24 -30.36
C ALA A 3 -16.49 5.06 -28.93
N ALA A 4 -15.91 5.82 -27.97
CA ALA A 4 -16.33 5.78 -26.59
C ALA A 4 -17.78 6.27 -26.50
N ARG A 5 -18.65 5.49 -25.83
CA ARG A 5 -20.04 5.86 -25.58
C ARG A 5 -20.21 6.34 -24.15
N CYS A 6 -21.10 7.27 -23.93
CA CYS A 6 -21.48 7.67 -22.57
C CYS A 6 -22.11 6.47 -21.83
N ALA A 7 -21.52 6.08 -20.71
CA ALA A 7 -21.98 4.96 -19.90
C ALA A 7 -23.38 5.20 -19.27
N ILE A 8 -23.78 6.47 -19.11
CA ILE A 8 -25.03 6.85 -18.46
C ILE A 8 -26.21 6.87 -19.44
N CYS A 9 -26.04 7.51 -20.60
CA CYS A 9 -27.17 7.70 -21.53
C CYS A 9 -27.00 7.06 -22.91
N GLY A 10 -25.88 6.37 -23.15
CA GLY A 10 -25.57 5.67 -24.40
C GLY A 10 -25.23 6.56 -25.58
N ASN A 11 -25.16 7.89 -25.39
CA ASN A 11 -24.81 8.82 -26.46
C ASN A 11 -23.36 8.53 -26.95
N ASP A 12 -23.18 8.50 -28.26
CA ASP A 12 -21.91 8.26 -28.94
C ASP A 12 -21.20 9.54 -29.42
N GLU A 13 -21.91 10.66 -29.38
CA GLU A 13 -21.34 12.00 -29.68
C GLU A 13 -20.79 12.62 -28.40
N LEU A 14 -19.54 12.28 -28.04
CA LEU A 14 -18.84 12.90 -26.92
C LEU A 14 -18.00 14.08 -27.40
N VAL A 15 -18.01 15.18 -26.63
CA VAL A 15 -17.23 16.39 -26.91
C VAL A 15 -15.91 16.32 -26.14
N GLU A 16 -14.79 16.30 -26.85
CA GLU A 16 -13.47 16.36 -26.25
C GLU A 16 -13.21 17.73 -25.60
N LYS A 17 -12.61 17.71 -24.44
CA LYS A 17 -12.20 18.87 -23.65
C LYS A 17 -10.71 18.78 -23.35
N HIS A 18 -10.06 19.94 -23.41
CA HIS A 18 -8.64 20.10 -23.04
C HIS A 18 -8.52 21.23 -22.05
N GLY A 19 -7.63 21.09 -21.07
CA GLY A 19 -7.35 22.12 -20.10
C GLY A 19 -7.08 21.60 -18.70
N THR A 20 -7.35 22.40 -17.71
CA THR A 20 -7.21 22.01 -16.30
C THR A 20 -8.44 21.26 -15.83
N PHE A 21 -8.25 19.98 -15.51
CA PHE A 21 -9.27 19.15 -14.87
C PHE A 21 -9.20 19.34 -13.36
N VAL A 22 -10.33 19.62 -12.72
CA VAL A 22 -10.42 19.83 -11.27
C VAL A 22 -11.09 18.62 -10.62
N PHE A 23 -10.42 18.01 -9.65
CA PHE A 23 -10.90 16.87 -8.89
C PHE A 23 -10.93 17.20 -7.41
N ALA A 24 -12.10 17.10 -6.78
CA ALA A 24 -12.27 17.29 -5.35
C ALA A 24 -12.41 15.96 -4.61
N TRP A 25 -11.62 15.77 -3.56
CA TRP A 25 -11.70 14.58 -2.71
C TRP A 25 -11.60 14.96 -1.21
N PRO A 26 -12.52 14.49 -0.36
CA PRO A 26 -13.75 13.76 -0.72
C PRO A 26 -14.74 14.62 -1.53
N PRO A 27 -15.67 14.00 -2.27
CA PRO A 27 -16.64 14.74 -3.07
C PRO A 27 -17.39 15.79 -2.23
N GLY A 28 -17.53 17.02 -2.76
CA GLY A 28 -18.20 18.12 -2.07
C GLY A 28 -17.26 19.07 -1.30
N PHE A 29 -15.98 18.76 -1.16
CA PHE A 29 -15.00 19.63 -0.50
C PHE A 29 -14.13 20.36 -1.55
N ALA A 30 -14.65 21.47 -2.08
CA ALA A 30 -13.95 22.25 -3.10
C ALA A 30 -12.60 22.84 -2.62
N GLU A 31 -12.44 23.03 -1.32
CA GLU A 31 -11.19 23.56 -0.72
C GLU A 31 -10.02 22.57 -0.81
N ALA A 32 -10.29 21.29 -0.98
CA ALA A 32 -9.29 20.22 -1.17
C ALA A 32 -9.20 19.74 -2.62
N ALA A 33 -9.52 20.59 -3.59
CA ALA A 33 -9.52 20.23 -4.99
C ALA A 33 -8.09 20.20 -5.56
N SER A 34 -7.73 19.08 -6.18
CA SER A 34 -6.50 18.94 -6.96
C SER A 34 -6.75 19.35 -8.41
N GLN A 35 -5.75 19.97 -9.04
CA GLN A 35 -5.82 20.43 -10.41
C GLN A 35 -4.84 19.64 -11.28
N PHE A 36 -5.34 19.12 -12.39
CA PHE A 36 -4.55 18.39 -13.37
C PHE A 36 -4.44 19.25 -14.64
N ALA A 37 -3.32 19.98 -14.78
CA ALA A 37 -3.03 20.75 -15.98
C ALA A 37 -2.88 19.82 -17.20
N ASP A 38 -3.16 20.36 -18.38
CA ASP A 38 -3.02 19.70 -19.68
C ASP A 38 -3.75 18.35 -19.77
N ALA A 39 -4.87 18.25 -19.07
CA ALA A 39 -5.72 17.08 -19.11
C ALA A 39 -6.62 17.08 -20.36
N THR A 40 -6.86 15.89 -20.89
CA THR A 40 -7.84 15.63 -21.95
C THR A 40 -8.90 14.71 -21.41
N TRP A 41 -10.18 15.03 -21.60
CA TRP A 41 -11.31 14.20 -21.24
C TRP A 41 -12.48 14.44 -22.19
N SER A 42 -13.50 13.61 -22.16
CA SER A 42 -14.70 13.83 -22.96
C SER A 42 -15.89 14.18 -22.08
N LYS A 43 -16.77 15.03 -22.58
CA LYS A 43 -18.03 15.41 -21.91
C LYS A 43 -19.21 15.04 -22.79
N CYS A 44 -20.22 14.39 -22.20
CA CYS A 44 -21.46 14.07 -22.88
C CYS A 44 -22.36 15.32 -22.96
N PRO A 45 -22.73 15.79 -24.17
CA PRO A 45 -23.61 16.97 -24.32
C PRO A 45 -25.03 16.71 -23.87
N ARG A 46 -25.45 15.43 -23.73
CA ARG A 46 -26.82 15.06 -23.40
C ARG A 46 -27.08 14.95 -21.89
N CYS A 47 -26.08 14.48 -21.09
CA CYS A 47 -26.25 14.26 -19.64
C CYS A 47 -25.13 14.86 -18.80
N ASP A 48 -24.25 15.62 -19.41
CA ASP A 48 -23.10 16.29 -18.79
C ASP A 48 -22.06 15.36 -18.13
N GLU A 49 -22.21 14.03 -18.29
CA GLU A 49 -21.27 13.04 -17.77
C GLU A 49 -19.88 13.26 -18.35
N GLN A 50 -18.86 13.09 -17.49
CA GLN A 50 -17.46 13.21 -17.87
C GLN A 50 -16.87 11.81 -18.05
N VAL A 51 -16.37 11.54 -19.25
CA VAL A 51 -15.68 10.29 -19.59
C VAL A 51 -14.18 10.56 -19.56
N LEU A 52 -13.54 9.99 -18.57
CA LEU A 52 -12.12 10.21 -18.31
C LEU A 52 -11.28 9.10 -18.99
N PRO A 53 -10.19 9.46 -19.67
CA PRO A 53 -9.29 8.47 -20.24
C PRO A 53 -8.48 7.78 -19.10
N PRO A 54 -7.95 6.56 -19.35
CA PRO A 54 -7.22 5.78 -18.34
C PRO A 54 -6.04 6.54 -17.72
N GLU A 55 -5.34 7.36 -18.49
CA GLU A 55 -4.18 8.15 -18.04
C GLU A 55 -4.60 9.21 -17.01
N LEU A 56 -5.73 9.88 -17.23
CA LEU A 56 -6.25 10.86 -16.29
C LEU A 56 -6.80 10.18 -15.03
N ILE A 57 -7.47 9.02 -15.17
CA ILE A 57 -7.91 8.21 -14.04
C ILE A 57 -6.72 7.82 -13.17
N ALA A 58 -5.62 7.34 -13.78
CA ALA A 58 -4.42 6.96 -13.03
C ALA A 58 -3.80 8.14 -12.25
N ARG A 59 -3.78 9.34 -12.84
CA ARG A 59 -3.31 10.56 -12.16
C ARG A 59 -4.22 10.93 -10.98
N ILE A 60 -5.53 10.83 -11.14
CA ILE A 60 -6.52 11.11 -10.10
C ILE A 60 -6.36 10.10 -8.94
N GLU A 61 -6.24 8.81 -9.24
CA GLU A 61 -6.05 7.78 -8.23
C GLU A 61 -4.74 7.98 -7.44
N ALA A 62 -3.64 8.28 -8.12
CA ALA A 62 -2.37 8.59 -7.45
C ALA A 62 -2.51 9.79 -6.49
N GLU A 63 -3.19 10.84 -6.91
CA GLU A 63 -3.44 12.01 -6.08
C GLU A 63 -4.37 11.69 -4.90
N ARG A 64 -5.37 10.83 -5.08
CA ARG A 64 -6.23 10.35 -4.01
C ARG A 64 -5.44 9.65 -2.91
N TYR A 65 -4.55 8.71 -3.26
CA TYR A 65 -3.67 8.05 -2.28
C TYR A 65 -2.81 9.07 -1.51
N ARG A 66 -2.29 10.07 -2.21
CA ARG A 66 -1.51 11.16 -1.59
C ARG A 66 -2.33 11.99 -0.61
N LEU A 67 -3.55 12.39 -0.98
CA LEU A 67 -4.46 13.17 -0.13
C LEU A 67 -4.92 12.37 1.10
N GLU A 68 -5.19 11.08 0.95
CA GLU A 68 -5.53 10.18 2.04
C GLU A 68 -4.31 9.82 2.91
N GLY A 69 -3.10 10.14 2.46
CA GLY A 69 -1.84 9.78 3.12
C GLY A 69 -1.62 8.27 3.16
N LEU A 70 -2.14 7.54 2.18
CA LEU A 70 -1.98 6.09 2.04
C LEU A 70 -0.82 5.76 1.09
N LEU A 71 -0.25 4.58 1.26
CA LEU A 71 0.67 4.00 0.29
C LEU A 71 -0.08 3.74 -1.02
N SER A 72 0.52 4.13 -2.13
CA SER A 72 0.05 3.76 -3.47
C SER A 72 0.17 2.24 -3.68
N PRO A 73 -0.51 1.66 -4.67
CA PRO A 73 -0.39 0.25 -5.02
C PRO A 73 1.06 -0.20 -5.25
N THR A 74 1.87 0.64 -5.90
CA THR A 74 3.29 0.38 -6.14
C THR A 74 4.08 0.34 -4.83
N GLU A 75 3.88 1.31 -3.93
CA GLU A 75 4.56 1.36 -2.63
C GLU A 75 4.16 0.17 -1.73
N VAL A 76 2.90 -0.27 -1.78
CA VAL A 76 2.43 -1.49 -1.08
C VAL A 76 3.17 -2.72 -1.61
N HIS A 77 3.30 -2.85 -2.94
CA HIS A 77 4.07 -3.92 -3.58
C HIS A 77 5.54 -3.90 -3.17
N GLU A 78 6.18 -2.73 -3.21
CA GLU A 78 7.58 -2.55 -2.84
C GLU A 78 7.83 -2.90 -1.37
N ALA A 79 6.99 -2.44 -0.45
CA ALA A 79 7.08 -2.75 0.97
C ALA A 79 7.10 -4.26 1.21
N ARG A 80 6.16 -5.02 0.60
CA ARG A 80 6.16 -6.48 0.71
C ARG A 80 7.41 -7.12 0.09
N THR A 81 7.84 -6.62 -1.05
CA THR A 81 9.02 -7.16 -1.75
C THR A 81 10.29 -6.96 -0.95
N ARG A 82 10.43 -5.81 -0.27
CA ARG A 82 11.55 -5.55 0.65
C ARG A 82 11.56 -6.52 1.82
N VAL A 83 10.39 -6.83 2.37
CA VAL A 83 10.26 -7.86 3.43
C VAL A 83 10.53 -9.26 2.88
N GLY A 84 10.32 -9.50 1.59
CA GLY A 84 10.61 -10.75 0.90
C GLY A 84 9.54 -11.82 1.06
N LEU A 85 8.28 -11.42 1.29
CA LEU A 85 7.12 -12.31 1.42
C LEU A 85 6.29 -12.34 0.13
N SER A 86 5.55 -13.44 -0.08
CA SER A 86 4.51 -13.51 -1.11
C SER A 86 3.28 -12.70 -0.68
N GLN A 87 2.39 -12.39 -1.62
CA GLN A 87 1.12 -11.71 -1.34
C GLN A 87 0.26 -12.47 -0.32
N LEU A 88 0.23 -13.79 -0.45
CA LEU A 88 -0.55 -14.66 0.44
C LEU A 88 0.03 -14.67 1.86
N GLU A 89 1.34 -14.78 1.99
CA GLU A 89 2.02 -14.75 3.29
C GLU A 89 1.82 -13.42 3.99
N MET A 90 1.97 -12.31 3.26
CA MET A 90 1.73 -10.97 3.82
C MET A 90 0.26 -10.79 4.24
N ALA A 91 -0.70 -11.22 3.41
CA ALA A 91 -2.12 -11.17 3.76
C ALA A 91 -2.41 -11.94 5.05
N ARG A 92 -1.87 -13.14 5.17
CA ARG A 92 -2.04 -13.99 6.36
C ARG A 92 -1.42 -13.34 7.61
N LEU A 93 -0.19 -12.84 7.52
CA LEU A 93 0.47 -12.17 8.65
C LEU A 93 -0.30 -10.93 9.11
N LEU A 94 -0.77 -10.11 8.20
CA LEU A 94 -1.60 -8.94 8.52
C LEU A 94 -3.02 -9.29 8.99
N GLY A 95 -3.44 -10.56 8.88
CA GLY A 95 -4.75 -11.02 9.31
C GLY A 95 -5.89 -10.58 8.39
N VAL A 96 -5.59 -10.34 7.10
CA VAL A 96 -6.57 -9.98 6.09
C VAL A 96 -6.90 -11.18 5.18
N GLY A 97 -7.97 -11.09 4.39
CA GLY A 97 -8.35 -12.15 3.46
C GLY A 97 -7.26 -12.42 2.41
N ASP A 98 -7.10 -13.67 1.98
CA ASP A 98 -6.01 -14.15 1.11
C ASP A 98 -5.81 -13.31 -0.17
N LYS A 99 -6.90 -12.78 -0.74
CA LYS A 99 -6.84 -11.92 -1.95
C LYS A 99 -6.80 -10.42 -1.66
N THR A 100 -6.89 -10.02 -0.39
CA THR A 100 -7.01 -8.61 -0.02
C THR A 100 -5.72 -7.86 -0.33
N TYR A 101 -4.58 -8.41 0.01
CA TYR A 101 -3.28 -7.81 -0.26
C TYR A 101 -3.03 -7.65 -1.77
N THR A 102 -3.34 -8.69 -2.56
CA THR A 102 -3.28 -8.64 -4.03
C THR A 102 -4.13 -7.51 -4.60
N ARG A 103 -5.34 -7.30 -4.06
CA ARG A 103 -6.22 -6.21 -4.51
C ARG A 103 -5.65 -4.83 -4.22
N TRP A 104 -4.93 -4.66 -3.13
CA TRP A 104 -4.23 -3.42 -2.81
C TRP A 104 -3.09 -3.14 -3.80
N GLU A 105 -2.25 -4.13 -4.09
CA GLU A 105 -1.17 -4.00 -5.07
C GLU A 105 -1.66 -3.75 -6.50
N LEU A 106 -2.86 -4.22 -6.84
CA LEU A 106 -3.48 -3.98 -8.15
C LEU A 106 -4.32 -2.68 -8.21
N GLY A 107 -4.42 -1.95 -7.10
CA GLY A 107 -5.24 -0.74 -7.03
C GLY A 107 -6.75 -1.00 -7.11
N LEU A 108 -7.19 -2.25 -6.95
CA LEU A 108 -8.62 -2.62 -6.98
C LEU A 108 -9.37 -2.24 -5.70
N SER A 109 -8.67 -1.97 -4.63
CA SER A 109 -9.17 -1.41 -3.37
C SER A 109 -8.02 -0.76 -2.62
N ALA A 110 -8.29 0.29 -1.86
CA ALA A 110 -7.32 0.87 -0.96
C ALA A 110 -7.26 0.11 0.38
N GLN A 111 -6.12 0.15 1.03
CA GLN A 111 -5.96 -0.31 2.41
C GLN A 111 -6.59 0.70 3.37
N THR A 112 -7.03 0.22 4.54
CA THR A 112 -7.45 1.13 5.61
C THR A 112 -6.22 1.82 6.20
N LYS A 113 -6.41 2.99 6.82
CA LYS A 113 -5.30 3.73 7.47
C LYS A 113 -4.54 2.88 8.50
N SER A 114 -5.26 2.00 9.23
CA SER A 114 -4.64 1.10 10.20
C SER A 114 -3.73 0.07 9.51
N MET A 115 -4.17 -0.49 8.38
CA MET A 115 -3.36 -1.43 7.60
C MET A 115 -2.19 -0.72 6.92
N ASP A 116 -2.39 0.48 6.40
CA ASP A 116 -1.32 1.31 5.85
C ASP A 116 -0.21 1.55 6.88
N ASN A 117 -0.57 1.98 8.09
CA ASN A 117 0.39 2.17 9.16
C ASN A 117 1.12 0.87 9.54
N LEU A 118 0.42 -0.27 9.55
CA LEU A 118 1.03 -1.57 9.84
C LEU A 118 1.97 -2.02 8.73
N ILE A 119 1.63 -1.77 7.46
CA ILE A 119 2.51 -2.05 6.31
C ILE A 119 3.79 -1.21 6.40
N ARG A 120 3.68 0.10 6.68
CA ARG A 120 4.84 0.99 6.87
C ARG A 120 5.72 0.52 8.03
N LEU A 121 5.10 0.14 9.14
CA LEU A 121 5.81 -0.36 10.30
C LEU A 121 6.54 -1.67 9.99
N ALA A 122 5.89 -2.60 9.28
CA ALA A 122 6.50 -3.85 8.88
C ALA A 122 7.62 -3.68 7.84
N ASP A 123 7.55 -2.67 7.00
CA ASP A 123 8.59 -2.32 6.04
C ASP A 123 9.84 -1.79 6.74
N GLN A 124 9.67 -0.91 7.71
CA GLN A 124 10.78 -0.32 8.49
C GLN A 124 11.30 -1.29 9.58
N HIS A 125 10.42 -2.10 10.15
CA HIS A 125 10.65 -2.99 11.29
C HIS A 125 10.10 -4.39 11.02
N PRO A 126 10.72 -5.18 10.13
CA PRO A 126 10.20 -6.50 9.75
C PRO A 126 10.10 -7.47 10.94
N GLU A 127 10.80 -7.24 12.05
CA GLU A 127 10.67 -8.01 13.29
C GLU A 127 9.25 -7.95 13.89
N VAL A 128 8.47 -6.91 13.60
CA VAL A 128 7.06 -6.81 14.01
C VAL A 128 6.23 -7.96 13.45
N LEU A 129 6.53 -8.39 12.22
CA LEU A 129 5.83 -9.53 11.62
C LEU A 129 6.14 -10.86 12.32
N LEU A 130 7.35 -11.01 12.87
CA LEU A 130 7.69 -12.17 13.72
C LEU A 130 6.86 -12.18 15.00
N GLU A 131 6.67 -11.04 15.64
CA GLU A 131 5.83 -10.93 16.84
C GLU A 131 4.35 -11.21 16.54
N ILE A 132 3.85 -10.77 15.37
CA ILE A 132 2.50 -11.07 14.92
C ILE A 132 2.35 -12.58 14.73
N GLU A 133 3.30 -13.24 14.06
CA GLU A 133 3.28 -14.70 13.87
C GLU A 133 3.33 -15.45 15.20
N ALA A 134 4.16 -15.03 16.15
CA ALA A 134 4.24 -15.62 17.48
C ALA A 134 2.92 -15.53 18.25
N ARG A 135 2.16 -14.45 18.08
CA ARG A 135 0.83 -14.29 18.69
C ARG A 135 -0.22 -15.20 18.05
N ARG A 136 -0.14 -15.39 16.75
CA ARG A 136 -1.06 -16.25 15.98
C ARG A 136 -0.78 -17.73 16.19
N ASN A 137 0.48 -18.09 16.38
CA ASN A 137 0.91 -19.47 16.59
C ASN A 137 1.64 -19.62 17.94
N PRO A 138 0.90 -19.90 19.03
CA PRO A 138 1.47 -20.00 20.37
C PRO A 138 2.59 -21.05 20.50
N GLN A 139 2.59 -22.07 19.66
CA GLN A 139 3.64 -23.11 19.65
C GLN A 139 4.99 -22.57 19.19
N ARG A 140 5.00 -21.51 18.36
CA ARG A 140 6.20 -20.83 17.87
C ARG A 140 6.63 -19.65 18.76
N ARG A 141 5.81 -19.29 19.74
CA ARG A 141 6.03 -18.09 20.57
C ARG A 141 7.40 -18.06 21.25
N HIS A 142 7.81 -19.20 21.82
CA HIS A 142 9.10 -19.27 22.50
C HIS A 142 10.29 -19.13 21.52
N GLU A 143 10.20 -19.77 20.38
CA GLU A 143 11.21 -19.70 19.30
C GLU A 143 11.37 -18.28 18.76
N VAL A 144 10.26 -17.61 18.47
CA VAL A 144 10.25 -16.21 18.00
C VAL A 144 10.75 -15.26 19.08
N ALA A 145 10.31 -15.40 20.33
CA ALA A 145 10.74 -14.56 21.44
C ALA A 145 12.26 -14.66 21.67
N THR A 146 12.82 -15.86 21.60
CA THR A 146 14.26 -16.10 21.72
C THR A 146 15.01 -15.42 20.55
N TYR A 147 14.50 -15.53 19.32
CA TYR A 147 15.11 -14.92 18.15
C TYR A 147 15.09 -13.40 18.22
N VAL A 148 13.94 -12.79 18.52
CA VAL A 148 13.78 -11.33 18.67
C VAL A 148 14.62 -10.82 19.84
N GLY A 149 14.67 -11.53 20.96
CA GLY A 149 15.52 -11.20 22.10
C GLY A 149 17.00 -11.14 21.72
N ASN A 150 17.49 -12.12 20.94
CA ASN A 150 18.87 -12.14 20.46
C ASN A 150 19.18 -10.98 19.49
N LEU A 151 18.21 -10.55 18.65
CA LEU A 151 18.38 -9.38 17.79
C LEU A 151 18.61 -8.10 18.60
N HIS A 152 17.88 -7.91 19.69
CA HIS A 152 18.05 -6.75 20.56
C HIS A 152 19.36 -6.78 21.35
N VAL A 153 19.81 -7.95 21.79
CA VAL A 153 21.10 -8.10 22.49
C VAL A 153 22.27 -7.78 21.57
N THR A 154 22.26 -8.23 20.33
CA THR A 154 23.32 -7.91 19.36
C THR A 154 23.39 -6.42 19.04
N LYS A 155 22.25 -5.72 18.99
CA LYS A 155 22.19 -4.25 18.88
C LYS A 155 22.83 -3.55 20.10
N ALA A 156 22.53 -4.01 21.31
CA ALA A 156 23.05 -3.41 22.54
C ALA A 156 24.56 -3.55 22.70
N THR A 157 25.16 -4.63 22.19
CA THR A 157 26.59 -4.88 22.22
C THR A 157 27.38 -4.15 21.14
N ALA A 158 26.72 -3.75 20.05
CA ALA A 158 27.37 -3.08 18.91
C ALA A 158 27.43 -1.54 19.02
N ALA A 159 26.79 -0.91 20.00
CA ALA A 159 26.77 0.55 20.14
C ALA A 159 26.77 1.00 21.61
N PRO A 160 27.92 1.38 22.17
CA PRO A 160 27.92 2.20 23.37
C PRO A 160 27.67 3.67 22.97
N ALA A 161 26.50 4.20 23.34
CA ALA A 161 26.10 5.61 23.25
C ALA A 161 25.26 6.01 22.03
N LEU A 162 24.00 5.62 22.03
CA LEU A 162 22.85 6.34 21.42
C LEU A 162 21.62 5.41 21.28
N ALA A 163 21.48 4.45 22.17
CA ALA A 163 20.34 3.54 22.19
C ALA A 163 19.18 4.11 23.03
N ALA A 164 18.57 5.13 22.55
CA ALA A 164 17.37 5.66 23.20
C ALA A 164 16.27 6.10 22.23
N HIS A 165 16.17 5.57 21.03
CA HIS A 165 14.95 5.71 20.17
C HIS A 165 15.16 4.88 18.91
N GLY A 166 14.41 3.81 18.74
CA GLY A 166 14.04 3.12 17.51
C GLY A 166 15.02 3.20 16.32
N GLY A 167 16.25 2.73 16.46
CA GLY A 167 17.20 2.70 15.34
C GLY A 167 16.77 1.69 14.30
N GLU A 168 16.80 2.09 13.04
CA GLU A 168 16.62 1.23 11.87
C GLU A 168 17.53 -0.02 11.98
N LEU A 169 16.99 -1.20 11.63
CA LEU A 169 17.78 -2.43 11.59
C LEU A 169 18.89 -2.28 10.56
N ASP A 170 20.11 -2.67 10.90
CA ASP A 170 21.15 -2.79 9.89
C ASP A 170 20.78 -3.83 8.82
N ALA A 171 21.36 -3.69 7.63
CA ALA A 171 21.00 -4.50 6.47
C ALA A 171 21.16 -6.01 6.69
N GLU A 172 22.18 -6.42 7.48
CA GLU A 172 22.42 -7.83 7.79
C GLU A 172 21.34 -8.37 8.72
N THR A 173 21.03 -7.64 9.79
CA THR A 173 19.97 -8.00 10.74
C THR A 173 18.62 -8.04 10.06
N ALA A 174 18.29 -7.08 9.20
CA ALA A 174 17.08 -7.08 8.41
C ALA A 174 17.00 -8.29 7.46
N ALA A 175 18.10 -8.68 6.83
CA ALA A 175 18.16 -9.88 5.99
C ALA A 175 17.88 -11.16 6.79
N ARG A 176 18.46 -11.31 7.98
CA ARG A 176 18.22 -12.45 8.88
C ARG A 176 16.77 -12.53 9.34
N VAL A 177 16.14 -11.39 9.66
CA VAL A 177 14.70 -11.34 10.01
C VAL A 177 13.84 -11.80 8.83
N ARG A 178 14.12 -11.32 7.61
CA ARG A 178 13.42 -11.73 6.40
C ARG A 178 13.54 -13.23 6.13
N GLU A 179 14.74 -13.78 6.29
CA GLU A 179 14.96 -15.22 6.12
C GLU A 179 14.13 -16.02 7.12
N ARG A 180 14.13 -15.60 8.38
CA ARG A 180 13.32 -16.23 9.43
C ARG A 180 11.81 -16.16 9.17
N LEU A 181 11.33 -15.02 8.67
CA LEU A 181 9.93 -14.87 8.25
C LEU A 181 9.55 -15.89 7.16
N ARG A 182 10.42 -16.07 6.14
CA ARG A 182 10.17 -17.05 5.07
C ARG A 182 10.14 -18.48 5.61
N GLU A 183 11.05 -18.84 6.50
CA GLU A 183 11.05 -20.18 7.12
C GLU A 183 9.75 -20.46 7.89
N LEU A 184 9.24 -19.46 8.61
CA LEU A 184 8.00 -19.58 9.37
C LEU A 184 6.77 -19.62 8.47
N ALA A 185 6.73 -18.80 7.42
CA ALA A 185 5.63 -18.77 6.45
C ALA A 185 5.54 -20.04 5.62
N GLY A 186 6.69 -20.64 5.25
CA GLY A 186 6.74 -21.90 4.47
C GLY A 186 6.31 -23.15 5.22
N LYS A 187 6.13 -23.09 6.55
CA LYS A 187 5.72 -24.19 7.41
C LYS A 187 4.21 -24.14 7.76
N ALA A 188 3.45 -23.23 7.18
CA ALA A 188 2.01 -23.06 7.33
C ALA A 188 1.28 -23.71 6.16
#